data_09aaceeeb5246af62a6a26c4edc16743
#
_entry.id   09aaceeeb5246af62a6a26c4edc16743
#
_cell.length_a   1.000
_cell.length_b   1.000
_cell.length_c   1.000
_cell.angle_alpha   90.00
_cell.angle_beta   90.00
_cell.angle_gamma   90.00
#
_symmetry.space_group_name_H-M   'P 1'
#
loop_
_entity.id
_entity.type
_entity.pdbx_description
1 polymer ?
#
loop_
_entity_poly.entity_id
_entity_poly.type
_entity_poly.pdbx_seq_one_letter_code
_entity_poly.pdbx_strand_id
1 'polypeptide(L)'
;MGAIGYLYRTVMKNRIRTALHKPITYFYLVIILIYLTAVPFSLKMLAEQAGAASSGGMAGVLTAFAFWMIPGNLIAYAKRKGLIYGNCDVHFLFPSPVSPKRVLLYAHIRTIPMQILLNIFAAVCGGVIFGVELWRLLVYFLFAIFGENVLEASVMMMMYGSERLKEEQRTWIIRAAYGLLIILAVIGVVFYLQQGLSFATLVNFLHSDAVQLVPVIGWYVSVLHLLFTGATTVNLVGTALYVILFLTVVIAAVRMKCTGAYYEDAVKFAEDYEELKESRRQGNTTKRLGKKEKFGKASVRWQGSGAKALFYRQLLEYKKCRFFIFDISTLFALIAGIAIAILYVREGGFEEITPFVIPGVSAYLIFIFTTMNGKWAKELKAPYTYLIPASSFAKLWNATVLQLLQNFINGLLITLPGAIVMGMSPVTAVFCVLFYTVLASNKLYALAVAEIAVGGVLGVTGKQLFQMLIQGIVIAVAALGAYLGSLFGGIDGAYLIMDLVLAAFTLVFMIVATLNFDRMETA
;
A
#
# COMPACT_ATOMS: atom_id res chain seq x y z
N MET A 1 13.40 -36.15 7.27
CA MET A 1 13.06 -34.69 7.29
C MET A 1 13.62 -34.06 8.56
N GLY A 2 14.38 -32.97 8.46
CA GLY A 2 14.87 -32.29 9.67
C GLY A 2 13.72 -31.65 10.45
N ALA A 3 13.92 -31.41 11.75
CA ALA A 3 12.90 -30.84 12.65
C ALA A 3 12.19 -29.58 12.09
N ILE A 4 12.92 -28.72 11.41
CA ILE A 4 12.37 -27.52 10.76
C ILE A 4 11.42 -27.86 9.59
N GLY A 5 11.75 -28.85 8.77
CA GLY A 5 10.84 -29.27 7.67
C GLY A 5 9.53 -29.86 8.21
N TYR A 6 9.59 -30.60 9.30
CA TYR A 6 8.42 -31.10 9.99
C TYR A 6 7.57 -29.95 10.57
N LEU A 7 8.22 -29.00 11.25
CA LEU A 7 7.57 -27.82 11.84
C LEU A 7 6.85 -27.01 10.75
N TYR A 8 7.55 -26.69 9.66
CA TYR A 8 6.98 -25.92 8.55
C TYR A 8 5.75 -26.63 7.95
N ARG A 9 5.87 -27.92 7.63
CA ARG A 9 4.77 -28.70 7.07
C ARG A 9 3.56 -28.75 7.99
N THR A 10 3.80 -28.96 9.30
CA THR A 10 2.73 -29.03 10.31
C THR A 10 2.04 -27.68 10.48
N VAL A 11 2.81 -26.60 10.58
CA VAL A 11 2.26 -25.23 10.69
C VAL A 11 1.45 -24.87 9.45
N MET A 12 1.98 -25.14 8.25
CA MET A 12 1.26 -24.86 6.99
C MET A 12 -0.02 -25.68 6.86
N LYS A 13 0.05 -26.99 7.14
CA LYS A 13 -1.13 -27.87 7.13
C LYS A 13 -2.21 -27.35 8.08
N ASN A 14 -1.84 -27.00 9.31
CA ASN A 14 -2.79 -26.51 10.29
C ASN A 14 -3.37 -25.15 9.90
N ARG A 15 -2.56 -24.22 9.36
CA ARG A 15 -3.03 -22.93 8.86
C ARG A 15 -4.03 -23.09 7.72
N ILE A 16 -3.71 -23.91 6.73
CA ILE A 16 -4.60 -24.18 5.60
C ILE A 16 -5.90 -24.82 6.08
N ARG A 17 -5.81 -25.85 6.93
CA ARG A 17 -6.98 -26.51 7.52
C ARG A 17 -7.86 -25.52 8.29
N THR A 18 -7.28 -24.71 9.16
CA THR A 18 -8.02 -23.69 9.93
C THR A 18 -8.63 -22.62 9.02
N ALA A 19 -7.91 -22.21 7.98
CA ALA A 19 -8.43 -21.25 7.01
C ALA A 19 -9.64 -21.83 6.26
N LEU A 20 -9.54 -23.04 5.72
CA LEU A 20 -10.62 -23.69 4.97
C LEU A 20 -11.89 -23.94 5.79
N HIS A 21 -11.80 -24.02 7.13
CA HIS A 21 -12.98 -24.12 7.99
C HIS A 21 -13.70 -22.78 8.23
N LYS A 22 -13.09 -21.66 7.82
CA LYS A 22 -13.68 -20.33 7.98
C LYS A 22 -14.40 -19.90 6.71
N PRO A 23 -15.71 -19.61 6.73
CA PRO A 23 -16.47 -19.16 5.55
C PRO A 23 -15.84 -17.95 4.84
N ILE A 24 -15.24 -17.06 5.64
CA ILE A 24 -14.54 -15.86 5.16
C ILE A 24 -13.39 -16.18 4.20
N THR A 25 -12.74 -17.34 4.33
CA THR A 25 -11.63 -17.73 3.44
C THR A 25 -12.10 -17.89 1.99
N TYR A 26 -13.29 -18.41 1.80
CA TYR A 26 -13.87 -18.53 0.45
C TYR A 26 -14.18 -17.16 -0.16
N PHE A 27 -14.64 -16.24 0.65
CA PHE A 27 -14.82 -14.84 0.23
C PHE A 27 -13.50 -14.20 -0.22
N TYR A 28 -12.41 -14.40 0.53
CA TYR A 28 -11.09 -13.94 0.11
C TYR A 28 -10.59 -14.62 -1.16
N LEU A 29 -10.84 -15.92 -1.31
CA LEU A 29 -10.47 -16.64 -2.54
C LEU A 29 -11.19 -16.09 -3.77
N VAL A 30 -12.48 -15.78 -3.65
CA VAL A 30 -13.25 -15.13 -4.73
C VAL A 30 -12.67 -13.76 -5.07
N ILE A 31 -12.35 -12.95 -4.06
CA ILE A 31 -11.72 -11.64 -4.28
C ILE A 31 -10.36 -11.79 -4.96
N ILE A 32 -9.52 -12.70 -4.51
CA ILE A 32 -8.21 -12.96 -5.14
C ILE A 32 -8.40 -13.39 -6.60
N LEU A 33 -9.39 -14.24 -6.89
CA LEU A 33 -9.70 -14.66 -8.25
C LEU A 33 -10.16 -13.47 -9.12
N ILE A 34 -11.02 -12.59 -8.59
CA ILE A 34 -11.45 -11.38 -9.28
C ILE A 34 -10.24 -10.47 -9.55
N TYR A 35 -9.35 -10.27 -8.57
CA TYR A 35 -8.14 -9.47 -8.78
C TYR A 35 -7.20 -10.08 -9.82
N LEU A 36 -7.03 -11.40 -9.81
CA LEU A 36 -6.19 -12.11 -10.79
C LEU A 36 -6.73 -12.04 -12.22
N THR A 37 -8.04 -11.86 -12.38
CA THR A 37 -8.68 -11.81 -13.71
C THR A 37 -9.03 -10.37 -14.10
N ALA A 38 -9.82 -9.66 -13.32
CA ALA A 38 -10.36 -8.34 -13.68
C ALA A 38 -9.28 -7.25 -13.75
N VAL A 39 -8.29 -7.26 -12.84
CA VAL A 39 -7.24 -6.22 -12.82
C VAL A 39 -6.35 -6.29 -14.08
N PRO A 40 -5.82 -7.45 -14.51
CA PRO A 40 -5.07 -7.52 -15.76
C PRO A 40 -5.88 -7.08 -16.99
N PHE A 41 -7.17 -7.46 -17.07
CA PHE A 41 -8.02 -7.03 -18.18
C PHE A 41 -8.26 -5.52 -18.20
N SER A 42 -8.52 -4.90 -17.05
CA SER A 42 -8.70 -3.44 -16.97
C SER A 42 -7.42 -2.67 -17.29
N LEU A 43 -6.27 -3.17 -16.86
CA LEU A 43 -4.96 -2.57 -17.13
C LEU A 43 -4.50 -2.77 -18.57
N LYS A 44 -4.98 -3.80 -19.27
CA LYS A 44 -4.63 -4.05 -20.68
C LYS A 44 -5.00 -2.88 -21.56
N MET A 45 -6.21 -2.36 -21.44
CA MET A 45 -6.67 -1.21 -22.22
C MET A 45 -5.79 0.03 -22.00
N LEU A 46 -5.41 0.29 -20.73
CA LEU A 46 -4.50 1.39 -20.39
C LEU A 46 -3.10 1.19 -20.96
N ALA A 47 -2.58 -0.05 -20.91
CA ALA A 47 -1.27 -0.37 -21.45
C ALA A 47 -1.22 -0.27 -22.98
N GLU A 48 -2.30 -0.65 -23.68
CA GLU A 48 -2.45 -0.49 -25.13
C GLU A 48 -2.46 0.98 -25.52
N GLN A 49 -3.23 1.81 -24.82
CA GLN A 49 -3.27 3.27 -25.05
C GLN A 49 -1.92 3.93 -24.79
N ALA A 50 -1.19 3.47 -23.78
CA ALA A 50 0.15 3.98 -23.45
C ALA A 50 1.27 3.43 -24.35
N GLY A 51 0.96 2.55 -25.33
CA GLY A 51 1.96 1.90 -26.18
C GLY A 51 2.90 0.94 -25.43
N ALA A 52 2.51 0.51 -24.23
CA ALA A 52 3.32 -0.36 -23.33
C ALA A 52 2.94 -1.84 -23.43
N ALA A 53 1.92 -2.21 -24.19
CA ALA A 53 1.43 -3.59 -24.31
C ALA A 53 2.39 -4.45 -25.17
N SER A 54 3.62 -4.64 -24.68
CA SER A 54 4.66 -5.42 -25.35
C SER A 54 5.52 -6.16 -24.32
N SER A 55 6.29 -7.16 -24.76
CA SER A 55 7.25 -7.86 -23.89
C SER A 55 8.29 -6.89 -23.29
N GLY A 56 8.65 -5.83 -24.02
CA GLY A 56 9.47 -4.73 -23.49
C GLY A 56 8.77 -3.99 -22.35
N GLY A 57 7.48 -3.71 -22.47
CA GLY A 57 6.71 -3.10 -21.37
C GLY A 57 6.74 -3.94 -20.08
N MET A 58 6.65 -5.27 -20.21
CA MET A 58 6.82 -6.19 -19.07
C MET A 58 8.21 -6.07 -18.44
N ALA A 59 9.27 -6.07 -19.27
CA ALA A 59 10.64 -5.87 -18.79
C ALA A 59 10.78 -4.53 -18.05
N GLY A 60 10.21 -3.44 -18.58
CA GLY A 60 10.22 -2.12 -17.93
C GLY A 60 9.54 -2.11 -16.57
N VAL A 61 8.35 -2.71 -16.46
CA VAL A 61 7.62 -2.80 -15.18
C VAL A 61 8.41 -3.61 -14.16
N LEU A 62 8.95 -4.76 -14.53
CA LEU A 62 9.78 -5.59 -13.64
C LEU A 62 11.08 -4.88 -13.26
N THR A 63 11.67 -4.10 -14.16
CA THR A 63 12.84 -3.25 -13.86
C THR A 63 12.51 -2.23 -12.79
N ALA A 64 11.43 -1.48 -12.95
CA ALA A 64 10.98 -0.52 -11.93
C ALA A 64 10.73 -1.18 -10.58
N PHE A 65 10.10 -2.36 -10.59
CA PHE A 65 9.85 -3.14 -9.38
C PHE A 65 11.15 -3.62 -8.72
N ALA A 66 12.15 -4.07 -9.50
CA ALA A 66 13.46 -4.49 -9.01
C ALA A 66 14.20 -3.33 -8.30
N PHE A 67 14.19 -2.12 -8.88
CA PHE A 67 14.79 -0.93 -8.27
C PHE A 67 14.08 -0.47 -6.99
N TRP A 68 12.82 -0.83 -6.79
CA TRP A 68 12.12 -0.59 -5.54
C TRP A 68 12.35 -1.68 -4.50
N MET A 69 12.21 -2.97 -4.89
CA MET A 69 12.22 -4.11 -3.97
C MET A 69 13.63 -4.48 -3.49
N ILE A 70 14.61 -4.55 -4.40
CA ILE A 70 15.96 -5.02 -4.02
C ILE A 70 16.61 -4.10 -2.98
N PRO A 71 16.67 -2.75 -3.17
CA PRO A 71 17.21 -1.87 -2.14
C PRO A 71 16.36 -1.85 -0.87
N GLY A 72 15.03 -1.94 -1.01
CA GLY A 72 14.10 -2.01 0.13
C GLY A 72 14.38 -3.20 1.03
N ASN A 73 14.50 -4.39 0.45
CA ASN A 73 14.83 -5.63 1.16
C ASN A 73 16.25 -5.56 1.76
N LEU A 74 17.22 -5.08 1.00
CA LEU A 74 18.60 -4.92 1.49
C LEU A 74 18.65 -4.00 2.73
N ILE A 75 17.96 -2.85 2.68
CA ILE A 75 17.87 -1.92 3.81
C ILE A 75 17.16 -2.58 5.01
N ALA A 76 16.08 -3.32 4.78
CA ALA A 76 15.35 -4.02 5.84
C ALA A 76 16.21 -5.10 6.50
N TYR A 77 16.97 -5.86 5.72
CA TYR A 77 17.88 -6.88 6.23
C TYR A 77 19.09 -6.28 6.95
N ALA A 78 19.69 -5.21 6.43
CA ALA A 78 20.79 -4.50 7.08
C ALA A 78 20.38 -3.89 8.43
N LYS A 79 19.12 -3.45 8.57
CA LYS A 79 18.53 -2.99 9.84
C LYS A 79 18.05 -4.13 10.74
N ARG A 80 18.16 -5.39 10.31
CA ARG A 80 17.61 -6.58 10.98
C ARG A 80 16.11 -6.48 11.31
N LYS A 81 15.33 -5.81 10.44
CA LYS A 81 13.88 -5.59 10.58
C LYS A 81 13.06 -6.20 9.44
N GLY A 82 13.67 -7.03 8.61
CA GLY A 82 13.02 -7.67 7.46
C GLY A 82 12.33 -9.01 7.76
N LEU A 83 12.67 -9.67 8.87
CA LEU A 83 12.10 -10.95 9.23
C LEU A 83 11.16 -10.81 10.43
N ILE A 84 9.94 -11.29 10.27
CA ILE A 84 8.92 -11.27 11.32
C ILE A 84 8.88 -12.65 11.99
N TYR A 85 9.27 -12.69 13.25
CA TYR A 85 9.07 -13.83 14.13
C TYR A 85 7.82 -13.63 14.96
N GLY A 86 7.03 -14.68 15.17
CA GLY A 86 5.93 -14.65 16.12
C GLY A 86 6.41 -14.93 17.55
N ASN A 87 5.60 -14.58 18.56
CA ASN A 87 5.93 -14.89 19.96
C ASN A 87 6.22 -16.37 20.17
N CYS A 88 5.48 -17.27 19.49
CA CYS A 88 5.76 -18.71 19.55
C CYS A 88 7.15 -19.06 19.01
N ASP A 89 7.63 -18.39 17.97
CA ASP A 89 8.96 -18.65 17.41
C ASP A 89 10.05 -18.20 18.40
N VAL A 90 9.85 -17.06 19.05
CA VAL A 90 10.77 -16.54 20.08
C VAL A 90 10.88 -17.48 21.28
N HIS A 91 9.74 -17.94 21.80
CA HIS A 91 9.72 -18.75 23.02
C HIS A 91 10.09 -20.21 22.81
N PHE A 92 9.84 -20.79 21.64
CA PHE A 92 10.04 -22.21 21.37
C PHE A 92 11.16 -22.51 20.39
N LEU A 93 11.33 -21.71 19.34
CA LEU A 93 12.31 -22.00 18.29
C LEU A 93 13.71 -21.47 18.65
N PHE A 94 13.81 -20.30 19.28
CA PHE A 94 15.12 -19.71 19.63
C PHE A 94 15.87 -20.50 20.71
N PRO A 95 15.24 -21.02 21.78
CA PRO A 95 15.93 -21.85 22.77
C PRO A 95 16.12 -23.30 22.30
N SER A 96 15.56 -23.70 21.15
CA SER A 96 15.69 -25.08 20.65
C SER A 96 17.11 -25.40 20.19
N PRO A 97 17.54 -26.69 20.18
CA PRO A 97 18.89 -27.10 19.75
C PRO A 97 19.05 -27.06 18.22
N VAL A 98 18.37 -26.13 17.56
CA VAL A 98 18.45 -25.92 16.11
C VAL A 98 19.47 -24.84 15.80
N SER A 99 20.33 -25.05 14.79
CA SER A 99 21.34 -24.06 14.44
C SER A 99 20.68 -22.73 14.05
N PRO A 100 21.22 -21.58 14.51
CA PRO A 100 20.68 -20.25 14.22
C PRO A 100 20.51 -19.99 12.72
N LYS A 101 21.39 -20.54 11.89
CA LYS A 101 21.30 -20.45 10.43
C LYS A 101 20.03 -21.11 9.86
N ARG A 102 19.63 -22.26 10.42
CA ARG A 102 18.40 -22.94 10.01
C ARG A 102 17.15 -22.19 10.48
N VAL A 103 17.23 -21.48 11.61
CA VAL A 103 16.15 -20.61 12.10
C VAL A 103 15.92 -19.42 11.15
N LEU A 104 17.00 -18.79 10.66
CA LEU A 104 16.92 -17.76 9.61
C LEU A 104 16.27 -18.29 8.33
N LEU A 105 16.73 -19.46 7.86
CA LEU A 105 16.17 -20.07 6.65
C LEU A 105 14.68 -20.39 6.81
N TYR A 106 14.25 -20.88 7.98
CA TYR A 106 12.83 -21.11 8.27
C TYR A 106 12.00 -19.84 8.18
N ALA A 107 12.50 -18.72 8.73
CA ALA A 107 11.80 -17.44 8.64
C ALA A 107 11.63 -16.98 7.19
N HIS A 108 12.65 -17.18 6.34
CA HIS A 108 12.56 -16.85 4.91
C HIS A 108 11.59 -17.78 4.17
N ILE A 109 11.66 -19.09 4.38
CA ILE A 109 10.75 -20.06 3.73
C ILE A 109 9.28 -19.73 4.02
N ARG A 110 8.96 -19.14 5.17
CA ARG A 110 7.59 -18.70 5.48
C ARG A 110 7.06 -17.57 4.58
N THR A 111 7.93 -16.84 3.91
CA THR A 111 7.53 -15.77 2.97
C THR A 111 7.26 -16.28 1.55
N ILE A 112 7.80 -17.46 1.20
CA ILE A 112 7.71 -18.03 -0.15
C ILE A 112 6.27 -18.16 -0.68
N PRO A 113 5.26 -18.60 0.08
CA PRO A 113 3.89 -18.70 -0.45
C PRO A 113 3.35 -17.37 -0.95
N MET A 114 3.67 -16.26 -0.28
CA MET A 114 3.27 -14.92 -0.73
C MET A 114 4.03 -14.47 -1.99
N GLN A 115 5.30 -14.81 -2.07
CA GLN A 115 6.12 -14.54 -3.26
C GLN A 115 5.63 -15.34 -4.47
N ILE A 116 5.25 -16.62 -4.28
CA ILE A 116 4.63 -17.44 -5.34
C ILE A 116 3.35 -16.78 -5.86
N LEU A 117 2.46 -16.33 -4.96
CA LEU A 117 1.22 -15.66 -5.34
C LEU A 117 1.49 -14.39 -6.15
N LEU A 118 2.46 -13.57 -5.72
CA LEU A 118 2.85 -12.35 -6.42
C LEU A 118 3.42 -12.67 -7.81
N ASN A 119 4.26 -13.69 -7.93
CA ASN A 119 4.84 -14.11 -9.21
C ASN A 119 3.80 -14.73 -10.15
N ILE A 120 2.79 -15.44 -9.63
CA ILE A 120 1.64 -15.88 -10.44
C ILE A 120 0.88 -14.66 -10.98
N PHE A 121 0.61 -13.66 -10.13
CA PHE A 121 -0.03 -12.42 -10.58
C PHE A 121 0.79 -11.71 -11.66
N ALA A 122 2.11 -11.57 -11.48
CA ALA A 122 3.00 -10.99 -12.48
C ALA A 122 3.00 -11.77 -13.80
N ALA A 123 2.98 -13.11 -13.74
CA ALA A 123 2.90 -13.96 -14.93
C ALA A 123 1.54 -13.82 -15.66
N VAL A 124 0.43 -13.74 -14.92
CA VAL A 124 -0.91 -13.48 -15.51
C VAL A 124 -0.92 -12.09 -16.18
N CYS A 125 -0.40 -11.07 -15.52
CA CYS A 125 -0.26 -9.74 -16.12
C CYS A 125 0.63 -9.78 -17.37
N GLY A 126 1.74 -10.53 -17.33
CA GLY A 126 2.63 -10.73 -18.47
C GLY A 126 1.94 -11.30 -19.70
N GLY A 127 1.10 -12.33 -19.51
CA GLY A 127 0.33 -12.94 -20.59
C GLY A 127 -0.82 -12.06 -21.09
N VAL A 128 -1.63 -11.50 -20.17
CA VAL A 128 -2.87 -10.79 -20.52
C VAL A 128 -2.60 -9.35 -21.00
N ILE A 129 -1.72 -8.61 -20.31
CA ILE A 129 -1.47 -7.19 -20.61
C ILE A 129 -0.41 -7.05 -21.70
N PHE A 130 0.70 -7.78 -21.56
CA PHE A 130 1.90 -7.58 -22.38
C PHE A 130 2.03 -8.60 -23.51
N GLY A 131 1.12 -9.59 -23.62
CA GLY A 131 1.14 -10.58 -24.70
C GLY A 131 2.39 -11.45 -24.72
N VAL A 132 3.04 -11.66 -23.55
CA VAL A 132 4.27 -12.45 -23.45
C VAL A 132 4.00 -13.93 -23.67
N GLU A 133 4.85 -14.59 -24.43
CA GLU A 133 4.77 -16.03 -24.72
C GLU A 133 4.87 -16.87 -23.45
N LEU A 134 4.06 -17.92 -23.36
CA LEU A 134 3.92 -18.76 -22.15
C LEU A 134 5.27 -19.35 -21.69
N TRP A 135 6.15 -19.75 -22.62
CA TRP A 135 7.44 -20.33 -22.25
C TRP A 135 8.34 -19.30 -21.54
N ARG A 136 8.32 -18.01 -21.95
CA ARG A 136 9.07 -16.93 -21.29
C ARG A 136 8.53 -16.69 -19.88
N LEU A 137 7.20 -16.74 -19.70
CA LEU A 137 6.58 -16.62 -18.39
C LEU A 137 6.93 -17.79 -17.47
N LEU A 138 7.02 -19.02 -18.01
CA LEU A 138 7.46 -20.19 -17.25
C LEU A 138 8.94 -20.07 -16.84
N VAL A 139 9.81 -19.63 -17.74
CA VAL A 139 11.22 -19.38 -17.40
C VAL A 139 11.36 -18.29 -16.35
N TYR A 140 10.62 -17.18 -16.48
CA TYR A 140 10.55 -16.12 -15.48
C TYR A 140 10.11 -16.65 -14.12
N PHE A 141 9.05 -17.43 -14.08
CA PHE A 141 8.51 -18.01 -12.85
C PHE A 141 9.52 -18.94 -12.15
N LEU A 142 10.19 -19.79 -12.91
CA LEU A 142 11.26 -20.65 -12.39
C LEU A 142 12.46 -19.83 -11.88
N PHE A 143 12.84 -18.79 -12.62
CA PHE A 143 13.92 -17.90 -12.22
C PHE A 143 13.56 -17.14 -10.92
N ALA A 144 12.35 -16.62 -10.81
CA ALA A 144 11.89 -15.92 -9.61
C ALA A 144 11.84 -16.85 -8.38
N ILE A 145 11.38 -18.10 -8.53
CA ILE A 145 11.29 -19.03 -7.40
C ILE A 145 12.66 -19.57 -6.99
N PHE A 146 13.50 -19.99 -7.93
CA PHE A 146 14.76 -20.67 -7.62
C PHE A 146 15.96 -19.71 -7.63
N GLY A 147 16.05 -18.79 -8.58
CA GLY A 147 17.16 -17.86 -8.69
C GLY A 147 17.05 -16.72 -7.67
N GLU A 148 15.97 -15.96 -7.75
CA GLU A 148 15.76 -14.77 -6.92
C GLU A 148 15.61 -15.11 -5.43
N ASN A 149 14.74 -16.06 -5.08
CA ASN A 149 14.53 -16.45 -3.69
C ASN A 149 15.78 -17.04 -3.01
N VAL A 150 16.60 -17.83 -3.74
CA VAL A 150 17.84 -18.37 -3.18
C VAL A 150 18.87 -17.26 -2.97
N LEU A 151 18.98 -16.31 -3.91
CA LEU A 151 19.84 -15.14 -3.73
C LEU A 151 19.40 -14.29 -2.55
N GLU A 152 18.10 -13.99 -2.47
CA GLU A 152 17.52 -13.20 -1.38
C GLU A 152 17.75 -13.87 -0.02
N ALA A 153 17.49 -15.18 0.10
CA ALA A 153 17.78 -15.96 1.29
C ALA A 153 19.25 -15.88 1.68
N SER A 154 20.14 -15.94 0.70
CA SER A 154 21.59 -15.88 0.92
C SER A 154 22.06 -14.50 1.39
N VAL A 155 21.57 -13.43 0.76
CA VAL A 155 21.82 -12.04 1.19
C VAL A 155 21.28 -11.82 2.61
N MET A 156 20.05 -12.25 2.87
CA MET A 156 19.43 -12.16 4.18
C MET A 156 20.26 -12.88 5.25
N MET A 157 20.68 -14.12 4.98
CA MET A 157 21.55 -14.88 5.90
C MET A 157 22.86 -14.14 6.18
N MET A 158 23.48 -13.53 5.18
CA MET A 158 24.70 -12.74 5.36
C MET A 158 24.47 -11.50 6.21
N MET A 159 23.38 -10.78 6.00
CA MET A 159 23.07 -9.53 6.75
C MET A 159 22.70 -9.78 8.21
N TYR A 160 21.94 -10.84 8.48
CA TYR A 160 21.52 -11.18 9.86
C TYR A 160 22.57 -11.97 10.61
N GLY A 161 23.14 -12.98 9.97
CA GLY A 161 23.93 -14.00 10.64
C GLY A 161 25.45 -13.74 10.65
N SER A 162 25.95 -12.79 9.85
CA SER A 162 27.38 -12.54 9.79
C SER A 162 27.87 -11.76 11.00
N GLU A 163 28.81 -12.33 11.73
CA GLU A 163 29.54 -11.66 12.83
C GLU A 163 30.61 -10.70 12.33
N ARG A 164 31.06 -10.91 11.09
CA ARG A 164 32.07 -10.05 10.46
C ARG A 164 31.51 -8.69 10.07
N LEU A 165 30.17 -8.58 9.86
CA LEU A 165 29.51 -7.33 9.52
C LEU A 165 29.23 -6.50 10.79
N LYS A 166 30.14 -5.58 11.09
CA LYS A 166 29.98 -4.59 12.16
C LYS A 166 28.81 -3.65 11.86
N GLU A 167 28.26 -3.02 12.88
CA GLU A 167 27.14 -2.07 12.76
C GLU A 167 27.46 -0.89 11.83
N GLU A 168 28.68 -0.40 11.86
CA GLU A 168 29.16 0.64 10.95
C GLU A 168 29.09 0.22 9.48
N GLN A 169 29.50 -1.01 9.15
CA GLN A 169 29.46 -1.54 7.78
C GLN A 169 28.01 -1.70 7.30
N ARG A 170 27.11 -2.16 8.16
CA ARG A 170 25.67 -2.23 7.84
C ARG A 170 25.09 -0.83 7.58
N THR A 171 25.49 0.15 8.36
CA THR A 171 25.09 1.55 8.16
C THR A 171 25.62 2.09 6.83
N TRP A 172 26.85 1.73 6.43
CA TRP A 172 27.42 2.06 5.13
C TRP A 172 26.61 1.44 3.97
N ILE A 173 26.23 0.17 4.06
CA ILE A 173 25.39 -0.51 3.06
C ILE A 173 24.04 0.24 2.91
N ILE A 174 23.43 0.63 4.02
CA ILE A 174 22.18 1.41 4.00
C ILE A 174 22.37 2.76 3.31
N ARG A 175 23.44 3.50 3.64
CA ARG A 175 23.75 4.79 3.02
C ARG A 175 24.03 4.63 1.52
N ALA A 176 24.78 3.59 1.14
CA ALA A 176 25.08 3.28 -0.26
C ALA A 176 23.80 2.95 -1.05
N ALA A 177 22.88 2.16 -0.47
CA ALA A 177 21.60 1.85 -1.10
C ALA A 177 20.72 3.12 -1.30
N TYR A 178 20.63 4.00 -0.31
CA TYR A 178 19.94 5.28 -0.47
C TYR A 178 20.64 6.20 -1.48
N GLY A 179 21.97 6.28 -1.45
CA GLY A 179 22.75 7.06 -2.40
C GLY A 179 22.50 6.63 -3.84
N LEU A 180 22.50 5.32 -4.09
CA LEU A 180 22.19 4.74 -5.40
C LEU A 180 20.79 5.11 -5.87
N LEU A 181 19.78 5.01 -5.00
CA LEU A 181 18.40 5.39 -5.33
C LEU A 181 18.29 6.90 -5.66
N ILE A 182 18.99 7.76 -4.91
CA ILE A 182 19.01 9.21 -5.16
C ILE A 182 19.68 9.51 -6.51
N ILE A 183 20.82 8.89 -6.80
CA ILE A 183 21.52 9.06 -8.07
C ILE A 183 20.63 8.63 -9.25
N LEU A 184 19.96 7.48 -9.14
CA LEU A 184 19.04 7.02 -10.17
C LEU A 184 17.85 7.95 -10.35
N ALA A 185 17.28 8.47 -9.24
CA ALA A 185 16.21 9.45 -9.32
C ALA A 185 16.65 10.74 -10.01
N VAL A 186 17.86 11.24 -9.71
CA VAL A 186 18.42 12.42 -10.39
C VAL A 186 18.63 12.17 -11.87
N ILE A 187 19.23 11.02 -12.25
CA ILE A 187 19.42 10.66 -13.66
C ILE A 187 18.07 10.53 -14.36
N GLY A 188 17.07 9.92 -13.74
CA GLY A 188 15.71 9.82 -14.28
C GLY A 188 15.08 11.19 -14.51
N VAL A 189 15.21 12.12 -13.56
CA VAL A 189 14.73 13.50 -13.71
C VAL A 189 15.42 14.21 -14.86
N VAL A 190 16.74 14.11 -14.96
CA VAL A 190 17.50 14.73 -16.09
C VAL A 190 17.05 14.15 -17.43
N PHE A 191 16.90 12.82 -17.51
CA PHE A 191 16.43 12.16 -18.72
C PHE A 191 15.01 12.64 -19.14
N TYR A 192 14.12 12.78 -18.14
CA TYR A 192 12.79 13.33 -18.35
C TYR A 192 12.79 14.79 -18.82
N LEU A 193 13.66 15.63 -18.27
CA LEU A 193 13.78 17.03 -18.67
C LEU A 193 14.29 17.17 -20.11
N GLN A 194 15.13 16.24 -20.58
CA GLN A 194 15.69 16.25 -21.93
C GLN A 194 14.71 15.70 -22.98
N GLN A 195 14.00 14.60 -22.68
CA GLN A 195 13.16 13.89 -23.64
C GLN A 195 11.65 14.15 -23.49
N GLY A 196 11.27 14.93 -22.51
CA GLY A 196 9.87 15.20 -22.20
C GLY A 196 9.22 14.14 -21.32
N LEU A 197 8.14 14.54 -20.61
CA LEU A 197 7.39 13.69 -19.69
C LEU A 197 6.38 12.85 -20.47
N SER A 198 6.77 11.68 -20.95
CA SER A 198 5.84 10.70 -21.52
C SER A 198 6.07 9.33 -20.89
N PHE A 199 5.08 8.46 -21.00
CA PHE A 199 5.23 7.08 -20.56
C PHE A 199 6.29 6.33 -21.37
N ALA A 200 6.36 6.61 -22.68
CA ALA A 200 7.40 6.05 -23.55
C ALA A 200 8.80 6.46 -23.10
N THR A 201 9.01 7.72 -22.68
CA THR A 201 10.27 8.19 -22.12
C THR A 201 10.67 7.39 -20.86
N LEU A 202 9.71 7.10 -19.96
CA LEU A 202 9.96 6.27 -18.79
C LEU A 202 10.40 4.85 -19.18
N VAL A 203 9.69 4.23 -20.11
CA VAL A 203 10.01 2.88 -20.60
C VAL A 203 11.39 2.87 -21.25
N ASN A 204 11.71 3.86 -22.10
CA ASN A 204 13.02 3.99 -22.73
C ASN A 204 14.15 4.20 -21.72
N PHE A 205 13.90 4.98 -20.65
CA PHE A 205 14.88 5.13 -19.57
C PHE A 205 15.12 3.80 -18.86
N LEU A 206 14.08 3.04 -18.52
CA LEU A 206 14.20 1.75 -17.85
C LEU A 206 14.88 0.69 -18.73
N HIS A 207 14.82 0.84 -20.05
CA HIS A 207 15.52 -0.03 -21.02
C HIS A 207 16.94 0.43 -21.34
N SER A 208 17.37 1.60 -20.87
CA SER A 208 18.68 2.14 -21.20
C SER A 208 19.81 1.25 -20.65
N ASP A 209 20.92 1.20 -21.39
CA ASP A 209 22.12 0.48 -20.98
C ASP A 209 22.66 1.00 -19.63
N ALA A 210 22.47 2.29 -19.35
CA ALA A 210 22.87 2.89 -18.09
C ALA A 210 22.18 2.24 -16.89
N VAL A 211 20.91 1.87 -17.00
CA VAL A 211 20.14 1.18 -15.96
C VAL A 211 20.62 -0.25 -15.77
N GLN A 212 20.97 -0.93 -16.87
CA GLN A 212 21.47 -2.32 -16.83
C GLN A 212 22.91 -2.41 -16.30
N LEU A 213 23.71 -1.35 -16.45
CA LEU A 213 25.07 -1.27 -15.92
C LEU A 213 25.14 -0.99 -14.42
N VAL A 214 24.03 -0.63 -13.78
CA VAL A 214 23.99 -0.41 -12.32
C VAL A 214 24.44 -1.68 -11.59
N PRO A 215 25.46 -1.61 -10.72
CA PRO A 215 25.96 -2.80 -10.03
C PRO A 215 24.86 -3.50 -9.21
N VAL A 216 24.85 -4.83 -9.25
CA VAL A 216 23.92 -5.72 -8.53
C VAL A 216 22.51 -5.68 -9.10
N ILE A 217 21.83 -4.52 -9.08
CA ILE A 217 20.42 -4.40 -9.51
C ILE A 217 20.33 -4.47 -11.03
N GLY A 218 21.19 -3.73 -11.74
CA GLY A 218 21.21 -3.74 -13.20
C GLY A 218 21.61 -5.12 -13.77
N TRP A 219 22.44 -5.88 -13.06
CA TRP A 219 22.78 -7.25 -13.47
C TRP A 219 21.59 -8.19 -13.37
N TYR A 220 20.76 -8.06 -12.32
CA TYR A 220 19.47 -8.75 -12.22
C TYR A 220 18.52 -8.32 -13.34
N VAL A 221 18.43 -7.01 -13.58
CA VAL A 221 17.59 -6.43 -14.65
C VAL A 221 18.03 -6.95 -16.03
N SER A 222 19.34 -7.14 -16.26
CA SER A 222 19.87 -7.71 -17.51
C SER A 222 19.35 -9.14 -17.77
N VAL A 223 19.14 -9.95 -16.73
CA VAL A 223 18.51 -11.29 -16.88
C VAL A 223 17.06 -11.15 -17.36
N LEU A 224 16.31 -10.19 -16.81
CA LEU A 224 14.92 -9.93 -17.23
C LEU A 224 14.88 -9.43 -18.68
N HIS A 225 15.77 -8.51 -19.04
CA HIS A 225 15.86 -7.98 -20.40
C HIS A 225 16.27 -9.06 -21.39
N LEU A 226 17.23 -9.91 -21.06
CA LEU A 226 17.60 -11.05 -21.89
C LEU A 226 16.39 -11.95 -22.19
N LEU A 227 15.53 -12.17 -21.22
CA LEU A 227 14.35 -13.03 -21.36
C LEU A 227 13.23 -12.36 -22.18
N PHE A 228 12.97 -11.07 -21.96
CA PHE A 228 11.78 -10.39 -22.53
C PHE A 228 12.08 -9.55 -23.76
N THR A 229 13.27 -8.93 -23.88
CA THR A 229 13.63 -8.05 -24.98
C THR A 229 14.62 -8.69 -25.96
N GLY A 230 15.31 -9.76 -25.54
CA GLY A 230 16.26 -10.50 -26.38
C GLY A 230 17.71 -10.26 -26.02
N ALA A 231 18.62 -10.92 -26.77
CA ALA A 231 20.05 -10.91 -26.52
C ALA A 231 20.71 -9.64 -27.09
N THR A 232 21.25 -8.80 -26.19
CA THR A 232 22.20 -7.73 -26.52
C THR A 232 23.51 -7.98 -25.82
N THR A 233 24.59 -7.34 -26.24
CA THR A 233 25.90 -7.48 -25.57
C THR A 233 25.84 -7.09 -24.12
N VAL A 234 25.09 -6.01 -23.80
CA VAL A 234 24.89 -5.51 -22.41
C VAL A 234 24.13 -6.52 -21.58
N ASN A 235 23.01 -7.07 -22.11
CA ASN A 235 22.22 -8.09 -21.40
C ASN A 235 23.01 -9.36 -21.11
N LEU A 236 23.84 -9.82 -22.07
CA LEU A 236 24.68 -11.01 -21.89
C LEU A 236 25.77 -10.80 -20.84
N VAL A 237 26.47 -9.66 -20.88
CA VAL A 237 27.50 -9.32 -19.89
C VAL A 237 26.86 -9.15 -18.51
N GLY A 238 25.76 -8.40 -18.40
CA GLY A 238 25.05 -8.22 -17.13
C GLY A 238 24.53 -9.53 -16.55
N THR A 239 24.00 -10.43 -17.38
CA THR A 239 23.56 -11.78 -16.96
C THR A 239 24.74 -12.62 -16.47
N ALA A 240 25.89 -12.59 -17.16
CA ALA A 240 27.08 -13.29 -16.70
C ALA A 240 27.56 -12.77 -15.34
N LEU A 241 27.57 -11.44 -15.14
CA LEU A 241 27.89 -10.82 -13.85
C LEU A 241 26.89 -11.21 -12.77
N TYR A 242 25.59 -11.30 -13.10
CA TYR A 242 24.58 -11.77 -12.16
C TYR A 242 24.82 -13.23 -11.73
N VAL A 243 25.17 -14.11 -12.65
CA VAL A 243 25.47 -15.52 -12.33
C VAL A 243 26.71 -15.62 -11.41
N ILE A 244 27.75 -14.84 -11.68
CA ILE A 244 28.94 -14.77 -10.81
C ILE A 244 28.56 -14.26 -9.42
N LEU A 245 27.77 -13.18 -9.35
CA LEU A 245 27.25 -12.64 -8.08
C LEU A 245 26.43 -13.69 -7.33
N PHE A 246 25.51 -14.35 -8.02
CA PHE A 246 24.67 -15.40 -7.44
C PHE A 246 25.51 -16.51 -6.80
N LEU A 247 26.47 -17.08 -7.57
CA LEU A 247 27.33 -18.15 -7.08
C LEU A 247 28.20 -17.69 -5.90
N THR A 248 28.80 -16.50 -5.98
CA THR A 248 29.67 -15.99 -4.91
C THR A 248 28.87 -15.74 -3.62
N VAL A 249 27.68 -15.14 -3.70
CA VAL A 249 26.83 -14.85 -2.55
C VAL A 249 26.29 -16.14 -1.93
N VAL A 250 25.85 -17.10 -2.73
CA VAL A 250 25.35 -18.40 -2.24
C VAL A 250 26.48 -19.18 -1.55
N ILE A 251 27.66 -19.27 -2.17
CA ILE A 251 28.83 -19.97 -1.57
C ILE A 251 29.23 -19.28 -0.25
N ALA A 252 29.29 -17.95 -0.22
CA ALA A 252 29.60 -17.19 0.98
C ALA A 252 28.58 -17.45 2.10
N ALA A 253 27.28 -17.42 1.77
CA ALA A 253 26.21 -17.70 2.72
C ALA A 253 26.27 -19.15 3.24
N VAL A 254 26.58 -20.13 2.38
CA VAL A 254 26.72 -21.54 2.81
C VAL A 254 27.92 -21.73 3.74
N ARG A 255 29.05 -21.10 3.45
CA ARG A 255 30.29 -21.22 4.26
C ARG A 255 30.30 -20.39 5.54
N MET A 256 29.42 -19.42 5.66
CA MET A 256 29.37 -18.49 6.79
C MET A 256 28.99 -19.21 8.11
N LYS A 257 29.68 -18.87 9.19
CA LYS A 257 29.30 -19.25 10.55
C LYS A 257 28.26 -18.26 11.10
N CYS A 258 27.23 -18.74 11.79
CA CYS A 258 26.17 -17.95 12.39
C CYS A 258 25.98 -18.41 13.83
N THR A 259 26.22 -17.53 14.81
CA THR A 259 26.15 -17.84 16.25
C THR A 259 24.83 -17.42 16.89
N GLY A 260 23.95 -16.73 16.17
CA GLY A 260 22.65 -16.30 16.71
C GLY A 260 22.66 -14.89 17.33
N ALA A 261 23.70 -14.09 17.12
CA ALA A 261 23.77 -12.70 17.60
C ALA A 261 22.57 -11.81 17.17
N TYR A 262 21.78 -12.24 16.18
CA TYR A 262 20.58 -11.55 15.74
C TYR A 262 19.34 -11.82 16.61
N TYR A 263 19.39 -12.78 17.54
CA TYR A 263 18.22 -13.17 18.33
C TYR A 263 17.68 -12.02 19.17
N GLU A 264 18.54 -11.22 19.79
CA GLU A 264 18.12 -10.08 20.59
C GLU A 264 17.37 -9.04 19.74
N ASP A 265 17.90 -8.73 18.55
CA ASP A 265 17.25 -7.82 17.61
C ASP A 265 15.91 -8.39 17.12
N ALA A 266 15.83 -9.71 16.90
CA ALA A 266 14.63 -10.39 16.43
C ALA A 266 13.54 -10.43 17.52
N VAL A 267 13.89 -10.66 18.80
CA VAL A 267 12.96 -10.60 19.93
C VAL A 267 12.37 -9.21 20.05
N LYS A 268 13.22 -8.19 20.10
CA LYS A 268 12.76 -6.79 20.18
C LYS A 268 11.85 -6.41 19.01
N PHE A 269 12.18 -6.87 17.81
CA PHE A 269 11.36 -6.61 16.64
C PHE A 269 10.01 -7.35 16.71
N ALA A 270 9.98 -8.57 17.23
CA ALA A 270 8.75 -9.33 17.43
C ALA A 270 7.82 -8.65 18.45
N GLU A 271 8.37 -8.15 19.56
CA GLU A 271 7.63 -7.37 20.56
C GLU A 271 7.06 -6.07 19.97
N ASP A 272 7.91 -5.28 19.29
CA ASP A 272 7.48 -4.05 18.61
C ASP A 272 6.37 -4.32 17.58
N TYR A 273 6.44 -5.47 16.89
CA TYR A 273 5.45 -5.86 15.88
C TYR A 273 4.10 -6.27 16.49
N GLU A 274 4.11 -7.05 17.57
CA GLU A 274 2.88 -7.41 18.29
C GLU A 274 2.24 -6.18 18.94
N GLU A 275 3.03 -5.30 19.54
CA GLU A 275 2.53 -4.03 20.08
C GLU A 275 1.89 -3.14 18.98
N LEU A 276 2.50 -3.12 17.78
CA LEU A 276 1.92 -2.44 16.62
C LEU A 276 0.59 -3.07 16.20
N LYS A 277 0.52 -4.39 16.18
CA LYS A 277 -0.66 -5.15 15.78
C LYS A 277 -1.82 -4.95 16.77
N GLU A 278 -1.53 -4.98 18.06
CA GLU A 278 -2.50 -4.67 19.11
C GLU A 278 -3.00 -3.22 19.01
N SER A 279 -2.09 -2.27 18.82
CA SER A 279 -2.41 -0.87 18.62
C SER A 279 -3.33 -0.65 17.41
N ARG A 280 -3.05 -1.35 16.30
CA ARG A 280 -3.93 -1.31 15.11
C ARG A 280 -5.29 -1.94 15.36
N ARG A 281 -5.36 -3.04 16.13
CA ARG A 281 -6.65 -3.62 16.56
C ARG A 281 -7.48 -2.65 17.39
N GLN A 282 -6.82 -1.84 18.20
CA GLN A 282 -7.43 -0.77 19.00
C GLN A 282 -7.77 0.50 18.18
N GLY A 283 -7.58 0.47 16.84
CA GLY A 283 -7.90 1.59 15.95
C GLY A 283 -6.83 2.68 15.84
N ASN A 284 -5.67 2.52 16.50
CA ASN A 284 -4.56 3.46 16.36
C ASN A 284 -3.72 3.14 15.11
N THR A 285 -4.00 3.84 14.01
CA THR A 285 -3.29 3.66 12.73
C THR A 285 -2.04 4.52 12.61
N THR A 286 -1.80 5.46 13.54
CA THR A 286 -0.67 6.40 13.49
C THR A 286 0.62 5.82 14.02
N LYS A 287 0.53 4.77 14.86
CA LYS A 287 1.72 4.12 15.45
C LYS A 287 2.59 3.48 14.37
N ARG A 288 3.88 3.82 14.38
CA ARG A 288 4.90 3.27 13.47
C ARG A 288 5.81 2.31 14.21
N LEU A 289 6.20 1.25 13.54
CA LEU A 289 7.08 0.20 14.09
C LEU A 289 8.38 0.79 14.66
N GLY A 290 8.67 0.49 15.93
CA GLY A 290 9.90 0.88 16.62
C GLY A 290 10.11 2.38 16.78
N LYS A 291 9.08 3.22 16.59
CA LYS A 291 9.15 4.65 16.85
C LYS A 291 8.21 5.03 17.99
N LYS A 292 8.78 5.64 19.05
CA LYS A 292 7.98 6.30 20.07
C LYS A 292 7.35 7.56 19.47
N GLU A 293 6.04 7.72 19.64
CA GLU A 293 5.34 8.93 19.21
C GLU A 293 5.86 10.12 20.02
N LYS A 294 6.35 11.13 19.31
CA LYS A 294 6.76 12.39 19.94
C LYS A 294 5.56 13.33 19.96
N PHE A 295 4.97 13.51 21.12
CA PHE A 295 3.88 14.45 21.33
C PHE A 295 4.41 15.81 21.81
N GLY A 296 3.94 16.88 21.19
CA GLY A 296 4.16 18.24 21.67
C GLY A 296 3.36 18.51 22.95
N LYS A 297 3.79 19.50 23.73
CA LYS A 297 2.96 20.03 24.82
C LYS A 297 1.84 20.88 24.23
N ALA A 298 0.61 20.53 24.50
CA ALA A 298 -0.57 21.29 24.06
C ALA A 298 -1.63 21.28 25.16
N SER A 299 -2.38 22.36 25.24
CA SER A 299 -3.55 22.48 26.12
C SER A 299 -4.77 22.84 25.29
N VAL A 300 -5.92 22.41 25.74
CA VAL A 300 -7.22 22.78 25.18
C VAL A 300 -8.10 23.23 26.34
N ARG A 301 -8.73 24.38 26.21
CA ARG A 301 -9.72 24.84 27.19
C ARG A 301 -10.99 24.01 27.00
N TRP A 302 -11.29 23.16 27.98
CA TRP A 302 -12.47 22.31 27.96
C TRP A 302 -13.74 23.16 28.14
N GLN A 303 -14.65 23.04 27.20
CA GLN A 303 -15.93 23.72 27.26
C GLN A 303 -17.05 22.74 26.89
N GLY A 304 -17.95 22.48 27.81
CA GLY A 304 -19.08 21.58 27.62
C GLY A 304 -18.95 20.22 28.29
N SER A 305 -20.06 19.51 28.38
CA SER A 305 -20.23 18.20 29.00
C SER A 305 -20.73 17.16 27.99
N GLY A 306 -20.77 15.89 28.39
CA GLY A 306 -21.30 14.80 27.58
C GLY A 306 -20.49 14.55 26.31
N ALA A 307 -21.19 14.38 25.17
CA ALA A 307 -20.53 14.04 23.89
C ALA A 307 -19.50 15.05 23.40
N LYS A 308 -19.57 16.33 23.80
CA LYS A 308 -18.58 17.35 23.44
C LYS A 308 -17.18 17.02 23.96
N ALA A 309 -17.08 16.22 25.01
CA ALA A 309 -15.79 15.76 25.52
C ALA A 309 -14.98 14.99 24.46
N LEU A 310 -15.64 14.23 23.59
CA LEU A 310 -14.99 13.49 22.49
C LEU A 310 -14.32 14.45 21.50
N PHE A 311 -15.01 15.53 21.12
CA PHE A 311 -14.45 16.56 20.24
C PHE A 311 -13.22 17.22 20.85
N TYR A 312 -13.28 17.69 22.09
CA TYR A 312 -12.14 18.38 22.74
C TYR A 312 -10.97 17.44 22.96
N ARG A 313 -11.20 16.17 23.27
CA ARG A 313 -10.17 15.17 23.39
C ARG A 313 -9.45 14.96 22.07
N GLN A 314 -10.16 14.78 20.96
CA GLN A 314 -9.55 14.66 19.63
C GLN A 314 -8.82 15.95 19.25
N LEU A 315 -9.40 17.11 19.51
CA LEU A 315 -8.75 18.39 19.26
C LEU A 315 -7.41 18.51 20.02
N LEU A 316 -7.35 18.03 21.27
CA LEU A 316 -6.11 17.96 22.04
C LEU A 316 -5.11 17.01 21.39
N GLU A 317 -5.53 15.84 20.91
CA GLU A 317 -4.67 14.89 20.20
C GLU A 317 -4.14 15.47 18.89
N TYR A 318 -4.96 16.20 18.12
CA TYR A 318 -4.52 16.91 16.92
C TYR A 318 -3.52 18.03 17.23
N LYS A 319 -3.76 18.83 18.27
CA LYS A 319 -2.83 19.89 18.70
C LYS A 319 -1.49 19.37 19.18
N LYS A 320 -1.42 18.15 19.71
CA LYS A 320 -0.16 17.48 20.09
C LYS A 320 0.64 16.99 18.90
N CYS A 321 0.01 16.84 17.71
CA CYS A 321 0.72 16.45 16.49
C CYS A 321 1.45 17.65 15.90
N ARG A 322 2.60 17.38 15.24
CA ARG A 322 3.45 18.43 14.65
C ARG A 322 2.74 19.29 13.60
N PHE A 323 1.87 18.68 12.82
CA PHE A 323 1.16 19.33 11.70
C PHE A 323 -0.34 19.49 11.95
N PHE A 324 -0.77 19.52 13.20
CA PHE A 324 -2.16 19.69 13.59
C PHE A 324 -3.09 18.70 12.86
N ILE A 325 -4.02 19.20 12.04
CA ILE A 325 -5.01 18.40 11.30
C ILE A 325 -4.46 17.85 9.97
N PHE A 326 -3.29 18.34 9.52
CA PHE A 326 -2.69 17.93 8.27
C PHE A 326 -1.96 16.61 8.42
N ASP A 327 -2.25 15.66 7.56
CA ASP A 327 -1.64 14.34 7.53
C ASP A 327 -1.13 13.97 6.13
N ILE A 328 -0.75 12.72 5.94
CA ILE A 328 -0.29 12.20 4.65
C ILE A 328 -1.38 12.35 3.58
N SER A 329 -2.66 12.16 3.91
CA SER A 329 -3.75 12.28 2.94
C SER A 329 -3.89 13.72 2.42
N THR A 330 -3.69 14.71 3.30
CA THR A 330 -3.67 16.13 2.95
C THR A 330 -2.52 16.47 1.99
N LEU A 331 -1.33 15.90 2.26
CA LEU A 331 -0.17 16.08 1.38
C LEU A 331 -0.45 15.49 -0.02
N PHE A 332 -1.03 14.30 -0.09
CA PHE A 332 -1.37 13.68 -1.37
C PHE A 332 -2.49 14.44 -2.11
N ALA A 333 -3.47 14.97 -1.41
CA ALA A 333 -4.50 15.81 -2.01
C ALA A 333 -3.90 17.07 -2.65
N LEU A 334 -2.97 17.73 -1.96
CA LEU A 334 -2.25 18.90 -2.48
C LEU A 334 -1.38 18.54 -3.71
N ILE A 335 -0.59 17.47 -3.62
CA ILE A 335 0.26 17.01 -4.73
C ILE A 335 -0.60 16.66 -5.95
N ALA A 336 -1.72 15.96 -5.75
CA ALA A 336 -2.62 15.59 -6.83
C ALA A 336 -3.26 16.81 -7.48
N GLY A 337 -3.72 17.80 -6.68
CA GLY A 337 -4.27 19.06 -7.23
C GLY A 337 -3.24 19.83 -8.08
N ILE A 338 -1.99 19.94 -7.61
CA ILE A 338 -0.90 20.57 -8.35
C ILE A 338 -0.55 19.75 -9.60
N ALA A 339 -0.49 18.42 -9.50
CA ALA A 339 -0.20 17.55 -10.64
C ALA A 339 -1.27 17.66 -11.73
N ILE A 340 -2.55 17.69 -11.37
CA ILE A 340 -3.65 17.92 -12.33
C ILE A 340 -3.47 19.26 -13.05
N ALA A 341 -3.16 20.34 -12.31
CA ALA A 341 -2.95 21.65 -12.89
C ALA A 341 -1.76 21.67 -13.88
N ILE A 342 -0.62 21.08 -13.50
CA ILE A 342 0.57 21.01 -14.36
C ILE A 342 0.29 20.18 -15.62
N LEU A 343 -0.33 19.01 -15.48
CA LEU A 343 -0.66 18.14 -16.61
C LEU A 343 -1.61 18.82 -17.59
N TYR A 344 -2.62 19.52 -17.08
CA TYR A 344 -3.57 20.25 -17.93
C TYR A 344 -2.88 21.34 -18.78
N VAL A 345 -2.00 22.16 -18.17
CA VAL A 345 -1.25 23.20 -18.90
C VAL A 345 -0.37 22.59 -19.97
N ARG A 346 0.23 21.45 -19.67
CA ARG A 346 1.20 20.82 -20.54
C ARG A 346 0.58 20.12 -21.75
N GLU A 347 -0.50 19.37 -21.53
CA GLU A 347 -1.18 18.61 -22.58
C GLU A 347 -2.18 19.46 -23.38
N GLY A 348 -2.36 20.73 -23.00
CA GLY A 348 -3.31 21.65 -23.66
C GLY A 348 -4.79 21.33 -23.40
N GLY A 349 -5.07 20.52 -22.37
CA GLY A 349 -6.39 20.04 -21.97
C GLY A 349 -6.47 18.52 -21.89
N PHE A 350 -7.61 18.01 -21.44
CA PHE A 350 -7.90 16.56 -21.37
C PHE A 350 -9.10 16.18 -22.28
N GLU A 351 -9.38 16.98 -23.30
CA GLU A 351 -10.51 16.83 -24.23
C GLU A 351 -11.86 16.66 -23.49
N GLU A 352 -12.66 15.65 -23.87
CA GLU A 352 -13.99 15.40 -23.27
C GLU A 352 -13.95 14.99 -21.80
N ILE A 353 -12.79 14.50 -21.28
CA ILE A 353 -12.64 14.01 -19.92
C ILE A 353 -12.37 15.14 -18.92
N THR A 354 -12.00 16.35 -19.41
CA THR A 354 -11.64 17.50 -18.56
C THR A 354 -12.58 17.71 -17.36
N PRO A 355 -13.90 17.68 -17.50
CA PRO A 355 -14.80 17.94 -16.37
C PRO A 355 -14.69 16.89 -15.25
N PHE A 356 -14.41 15.63 -15.57
CA PHE A 356 -14.43 14.51 -14.62
C PHE A 356 -13.06 14.11 -14.10
N VAL A 357 -11.97 14.77 -14.49
CA VAL A 357 -10.61 14.46 -14.04
C VAL A 357 -10.48 14.66 -12.52
N ILE A 358 -10.96 15.79 -11.98
CA ILE A 358 -10.88 16.07 -10.54
C ILE A 358 -11.70 15.06 -9.71
N PRO A 359 -12.99 14.78 -10.03
CA PRO A 359 -13.73 13.73 -9.38
C PRO A 359 -13.10 12.34 -9.49
N GLY A 360 -12.59 11.96 -10.66
CA GLY A 360 -11.95 10.69 -10.90
C GLY A 360 -10.70 10.48 -10.03
N VAL A 361 -9.81 11.47 -10.01
CA VAL A 361 -8.61 11.45 -9.16
C VAL A 361 -8.99 11.48 -7.68
N SER A 362 -10.02 12.23 -7.31
CA SER A 362 -10.55 12.27 -5.93
C SER A 362 -11.07 10.90 -5.48
N ALA A 363 -11.90 10.25 -6.31
CA ALA A 363 -12.40 8.90 -6.03
C ALA A 363 -11.27 7.88 -5.90
N TYR A 364 -10.29 7.93 -6.80
CA TYR A 364 -9.11 7.06 -6.78
C TYR A 364 -8.29 7.23 -5.50
N LEU A 365 -7.99 8.47 -5.10
CA LEU A 365 -7.25 8.73 -3.86
C LEU A 365 -8.02 8.24 -2.62
N ILE A 366 -9.32 8.55 -2.52
CA ILE A 366 -10.14 8.10 -1.40
C ILE A 366 -10.20 6.59 -1.34
N PHE A 367 -10.26 5.92 -2.49
CA PHE A 367 -10.26 4.45 -2.57
C PHE A 367 -8.92 3.84 -2.15
N ILE A 368 -7.78 4.35 -2.62
CA ILE A 368 -6.45 3.87 -2.23
C ILE A 368 -6.20 4.05 -0.72
N PHE A 369 -6.56 5.21 -0.18
CA PHE A 369 -6.38 5.51 1.25
C PHE A 369 -7.48 4.92 2.15
N THR A 370 -8.24 3.91 1.68
CA THR A 370 -9.27 3.23 2.51
C THR A 370 -8.72 2.63 3.78
N THR A 371 -7.47 2.24 3.83
CA THR A 371 -6.83 1.66 5.02
C THR A 371 -6.45 2.69 6.09
N MET A 372 -6.43 3.99 5.74
CA MET A 372 -6.09 5.07 6.66
C MET A 372 -7.34 5.58 7.36
N ASN A 373 -7.57 5.06 8.56
CA ASN A 373 -8.65 5.53 9.42
C ASN A 373 -8.17 6.73 10.26
N GLY A 374 -9.00 7.76 10.38
CA GLY A 374 -8.73 8.90 11.24
C GLY A 374 -8.77 8.56 12.74
N LYS A 375 -8.45 9.55 13.58
CA LYS A 375 -8.44 9.40 15.04
C LYS A 375 -9.84 9.07 15.61
N TRP A 376 -10.91 9.41 14.89
CA TRP A 376 -12.29 9.11 15.23
C TRP A 376 -12.54 7.60 15.45
N ALA A 377 -11.90 6.73 14.66
CA ALA A 377 -12.05 5.28 14.79
C ALA A 377 -11.55 4.76 16.15
N LYS A 378 -10.52 5.39 16.71
CA LYS A 378 -10.00 5.09 18.05
C LYS A 378 -11.01 5.47 19.14
N GLU A 379 -11.70 6.60 18.98
CA GLU A 379 -12.72 7.03 19.92
C GLU A 379 -13.91 6.07 19.96
N LEU A 380 -14.35 5.57 18.80
CA LEU A 380 -15.45 4.61 18.72
C LEU A 380 -15.11 3.23 19.29
N LYS A 381 -13.82 2.87 19.34
CA LYS A 381 -13.35 1.61 19.96
C LYS A 381 -13.10 1.73 21.46
N ALA A 382 -13.21 2.91 22.03
CA ALA A 382 -12.93 3.13 23.43
C ALA A 382 -14.20 2.89 24.27
N PRO A 383 -14.19 1.98 25.27
CA PRO A 383 -15.38 1.63 26.06
C PRO A 383 -16.05 2.84 26.75
N TYR A 384 -15.25 3.83 27.19
CA TYR A 384 -15.79 5.02 27.84
C TYR A 384 -16.73 5.84 26.94
N THR A 385 -16.61 5.74 25.60
CA THR A 385 -17.48 6.45 24.65
C THR A 385 -18.93 6.01 24.81
N TYR A 386 -19.17 4.74 25.10
CA TYR A 386 -20.49 4.17 25.29
C TYR A 386 -21.10 4.55 26.64
N LEU A 387 -20.27 4.80 27.65
CA LEU A 387 -20.69 5.22 29.00
C LEU A 387 -21.04 6.70 29.11
N ILE A 388 -20.73 7.53 28.10
CA ILE A 388 -21.07 8.97 28.13
C ILE A 388 -22.58 9.14 28.06
N PRO A 389 -23.21 9.89 28.98
CA PRO A 389 -24.65 10.15 28.95
C PRO A 389 -25.02 11.18 27.87
N ALA A 390 -25.18 10.72 26.63
CA ALA A 390 -25.54 11.51 25.46
C ALA A 390 -26.19 10.63 24.40
N SER A 391 -26.96 11.21 23.47
CA SER A 391 -27.52 10.45 22.35
C SER A 391 -26.46 9.88 21.44
N SER A 392 -26.69 8.72 20.82
CA SER A 392 -25.80 8.04 19.90
C SER A 392 -25.39 8.94 18.74
N PHE A 393 -26.33 9.73 18.21
CA PHE A 393 -26.03 10.74 17.18
C PHE A 393 -25.05 11.80 17.66
N ALA A 394 -25.24 12.38 18.86
CA ALA A 394 -24.33 13.39 19.40
C ALA A 394 -22.91 12.81 19.63
N LYS A 395 -22.80 11.57 20.10
CA LYS A 395 -21.52 10.86 20.26
C LYS A 395 -20.82 10.69 18.92
N LEU A 396 -21.52 10.13 17.92
CA LEU A 396 -20.98 9.90 16.58
C LEU A 396 -20.56 11.22 15.92
N TRP A 397 -21.42 12.24 15.97
CA TRP A 397 -21.13 13.56 15.40
C TRP A 397 -19.89 14.21 16.01
N ASN A 398 -19.82 14.30 17.34
CA ASN A 398 -18.67 14.90 18.01
C ASN A 398 -17.37 14.09 17.83
N ALA A 399 -17.46 12.79 17.59
CA ALA A 399 -16.31 11.95 17.26
C ALA A 399 -15.83 12.16 15.83
N THR A 400 -16.67 12.58 14.88
CA THR A 400 -16.35 12.61 13.44
C THR A 400 -16.14 14.01 12.88
N VAL A 401 -16.65 15.08 13.54
CA VAL A 401 -16.64 16.46 13.00
C VAL A 401 -15.25 16.97 12.60
N LEU A 402 -14.20 16.65 13.34
CA LEU A 402 -12.84 17.06 12.98
C LEU A 402 -12.33 16.36 11.71
N GLN A 403 -12.75 15.11 11.49
CA GLN A 403 -12.43 14.39 10.26
C GLN A 403 -13.20 14.97 9.07
N LEU A 404 -14.47 15.36 9.26
CA LEU A 404 -15.26 16.03 8.22
C LEU A 404 -14.63 17.36 7.81
N LEU A 405 -14.12 18.15 8.78
CA LEU A 405 -13.37 19.37 8.50
C LEU A 405 -12.09 19.09 7.70
N GLN A 406 -11.35 18.05 8.07
CA GLN A 406 -10.15 17.63 7.32
C GLN A 406 -10.50 17.21 5.89
N ASN A 407 -11.60 16.47 5.70
CA ASN A 407 -12.07 16.06 4.38
C ASN A 407 -12.42 17.27 3.50
N PHE A 408 -13.05 18.31 4.09
CA PHE A 408 -13.34 19.55 3.38
C PHE A 408 -12.08 20.29 2.95
N ILE A 409 -11.08 20.40 3.84
CA ILE A 409 -9.78 21.02 3.52
C ILE A 409 -9.08 20.24 2.39
N ASN A 410 -9.09 18.91 2.43
CA ASN A 410 -8.51 18.08 1.38
C ASN A 410 -9.23 18.28 0.05
N GLY A 411 -10.57 18.40 0.07
CA GLY A 411 -11.38 18.73 -1.10
C GLY A 411 -11.01 20.07 -1.74
N LEU A 412 -10.76 21.08 -0.90
CA LEU A 412 -10.25 22.38 -1.38
C LEU A 412 -8.86 22.26 -2.04
N LEU A 413 -7.94 21.53 -1.37
CA LEU A 413 -6.55 21.41 -1.83
C LEU A 413 -6.42 20.64 -3.15
N ILE A 414 -7.27 19.65 -3.41
CA ILE A 414 -7.24 18.91 -4.67
C ILE A 414 -7.93 19.67 -5.80
N THR A 415 -8.99 20.43 -5.47
CA THR A 415 -9.84 21.09 -6.49
C THR A 415 -9.27 22.43 -6.94
N LEU A 416 -8.84 23.29 -5.99
CA LEU A 416 -8.51 24.70 -6.31
C LEU A 416 -7.39 24.84 -7.35
N PRO A 417 -6.25 24.14 -7.28
CA PRO A 417 -5.20 24.30 -8.29
C PRO A 417 -5.68 23.95 -9.70
N GLY A 418 -6.40 22.83 -9.83
CA GLY A 418 -6.97 22.38 -11.10
C GLY A 418 -8.05 23.32 -11.62
N ALA A 419 -9.00 23.72 -10.77
CA ALA A 419 -10.12 24.58 -11.16
C ALA A 419 -9.66 25.96 -11.68
N ILE A 420 -8.64 26.56 -11.04
CA ILE A 420 -8.07 27.84 -11.48
C ILE A 420 -7.44 27.71 -12.87
N VAL A 421 -6.65 26.68 -13.09
CA VAL A 421 -5.90 26.47 -14.33
C VAL A 421 -6.82 26.06 -15.49
N MET A 422 -7.84 25.24 -15.20
CA MET A 422 -8.84 24.80 -16.19
C MET A 422 -9.89 25.88 -16.50
N GLY A 423 -9.90 27.01 -15.79
CA GLY A 423 -10.92 28.04 -15.96
C GLY A 423 -12.34 27.57 -15.64
N MET A 424 -12.48 26.63 -14.67
CA MET A 424 -13.77 26.06 -14.29
C MET A 424 -14.70 27.12 -13.70
N SER A 425 -16.01 26.97 -13.91
CA SER A 425 -16.98 27.86 -13.27
C SER A 425 -16.88 27.71 -11.74
N PRO A 426 -17.11 28.80 -10.98
CA PRO A 426 -17.12 28.72 -9.52
C PRO A 426 -18.12 27.68 -8.97
N VAL A 427 -19.23 27.49 -9.68
CA VAL A 427 -20.27 26.51 -9.31
C VAL A 427 -19.74 25.09 -9.44
N THR A 428 -19.13 24.76 -10.58
CA THR A 428 -18.53 23.46 -10.84
C THR A 428 -17.38 23.17 -9.84
N ALA A 429 -16.56 24.20 -9.53
CA ALA A 429 -15.50 24.05 -8.51
C ALA A 429 -16.06 23.72 -7.12
N VAL A 430 -17.18 24.35 -6.72
CA VAL A 430 -17.86 24.02 -5.47
C VAL A 430 -18.38 22.58 -5.47
N PHE A 431 -18.99 22.12 -6.57
CA PHE A 431 -19.41 20.71 -6.70
C PHE A 431 -18.22 19.75 -6.59
N CYS A 432 -17.08 20.01 -7.19
CA CYS A 432 -15.88 19.18 -7.04
C CYS A 432 -15.41 19.10 -5.56
N VAL A 433 -15.44 20.20 -4.82
CA VAL A 433 -15.12 20.22 -3.38
C VAL A 433 -16.14 19.42 -2.58
N LEU A 434 -17.42 19.57 -2.88
CA LEU A 434 -18.51 18.81 -2.25
C LEU A 434 -18.37 17.33 -2.56
N PHE A 435 -18.09 16.95 -3.81
CA PHE A 435 -17.85 15.57 -4.21
C PHE A 435 -16.79 14.90 -3.33
N TYR A 436 -15.60 15.51 -3.22
CA TYR A 436 -14.53 14.97 -2.39
C TYR A 436 -14.99 14.84 -0.94
N THR A 437 -15.58 15.91 -0.39
CA THR A 437 -15.98 15.98 1.01
C THR A 437 -17.04 14.92 1.37
N VAL A 438 -18.04 14.79 0.51
CA VAL A 438 -19.15 13.84 0.72
C VAL A 438 -18.68 12.40 0.52
N LEU A 439 -17.87 12.13 -0.51
CA LEU A 439 -17.34 10.79 -0.76
C LEU A 439 -16.39 10.34 0.36
N ALA A 440 -15.52 11.23 0.86
CA ALA A 440 -14.65 10.93 2.00
C ALA A 440 -15.45 10.75 3.30
N SER A 441 -16.56 11.47 3.47
CA SER A 441 -17.48 11.29 4.60
C SER A 441 -18.28 9.99 4.47
N ASN A 442 -18.68 9.63 3.26
CA ASN A 442 -19.28 8.32 2.97
C ASN A 442 -18.38 7.17 3.39
N LYS A 443 -17.08 7.25 3.04
CA LYS A 443 -16.07 6.29 3.48
C LYS A 443 -16.03 6.14 5.01
N LEU A 444 -16.11 7.24 5.73
CA LEU A 444 -16.08 7.25 7.20
C LEU A 444 -17.28 6.48 7.78
N TYR A 445 -18.49 6.80 7.34
CA TYR A 445 -19.69 6.13 7.85
C TYR A 445 -19.84 4.71 7.30
N ALA A 446 -19.37 4.41 6.10
CA ALA A 446 -19.30 3.04 5.58
C ALA A 446 -18.40 2.14 6.44
N LEU A 447 -17.30 2.67 7.02
CA LEU A 447 -16.47 1.92 7.96
C LEU A 447 -17.24 1.64 9.26
N ALA A 448 -18.00 2.61 9.79
CA ALA A 448 -18.84 2.41 10.97
C ALA A 448 -19.90 1.32 10.71
N VAL A 449 -20.54 1.33 9.55
CA VAL A 449 -21.48 0.28 9.13
C VAL A 449 -20.78 -1.07 8.99
N ALA A 450 -19.57 -1.11 8.44
CA ALA A 450 -18.80 -2.34 8.33
C ALA A 450 -18.43 -2.93 9.71
N GLU A 451 -18.10 -2.09 10.71
CA GLU A 451 -17.90 -2.54 12.09
C GLU A 451 -19.15 -3.21 12.65
N ILE A 452 -20.33 -2.63 12.41
CA ILE A 452 -21.61 -3.17 12.88
C ILE A 452 -21.99 -4.47 12.17
N ALA A 453 -21.86 -4.48 10.84
CA ALA A 453 -22.33 -5.61 10.02
C ALA A 453 -21.46 -6.85 10.16
N VAL A 454 -20.17 -6.66 10.30
CA VAL A 454 -19.18 -7.72 10.21
C VAL A 454 -18.58 -8.08 11.58
N GLY A 455 -18.58 -7.12 12.51
CA GLY A 455 -18.08 -7.32 13.88
C GLY A 455 -16.67 -7.89 13.93
N GLY A 456 -16.40 -8.77 14.89
CA GLY A 456 -15.12 -9.46 15.05
C GLY A 456 -14.87 -10.62 14.06
N VAL A 457 -15.88 -11.02 13.27
CA VAL A 457 -15.83 -12.25 12.43
C VAL A 457 -14.80 -12.16 11.30
N LEU A 458 -14.72 -11.02 10.62
CA LEU A 458 -13.86 -10.85 9.42
C LEU A 458 -12.45 -10.33 9.73
N GLY A 459 -12.16 -9.91 10.94
CA GLY A 459 -10.91 -9.23 11.26
C GLY A 459 -10.71 -7.90 10.52
N VAL A 460 -9.56 -7.26 10.72
CA VAL A 460 -9.29 -5.91 10.17
C VAL A 460 -9.33 -5.87 8.64
N THR A 461 -8.68 -6.84 7.99
CA THR A 461 -8.60 -6.90 6.53
C THR A 461 -9.97 -7.16 5.88
N GLY A 462 -10.80 -8.03 6.49
CA GLY A 462 -12.13 -8.31 5.99
C GLY A 462 -13.07 -7.11 6.08
N LYS A 463 -12.98 -6.35 7.16
CA LYS A 463 -13.72 -5.09 7.32
C LYS A 463 -13.34 -4.08 6.23
N GLN A 464 -12.04 -3.96 5.92
CA GLN A 464 -11.55 -3.07 4.87
C GLN A 464 -12.04 -3.49 3.48
N LEU A 465 -12.00 -4.78 3.17
CA LEU A 465 -12.51 -5.29 1.89
C LEU A 465 -14.04 -5.09 1.77
N PHE A 466 -14.78 -5.33 2.84
CA PHE A 466 -16.22 -5.07 2.86
C PHE A 466 -16.52 -3.58 2.65
N GLN A 467 -15.78 -2.70 3.30
CA GLN A 467 -15.85 -1.26 3.09
C GLN A 467 -15.54 -0.87 1.64
N MET A 468 -14.49 -1.45 1.04
CA MET A 468 -14.13 -1.20 -0.36
C MET A 468 -15.24 -1.63 -1.33
N LEU A 469 -15.88 -2.77 -1.07
CA LEU A 469 -17.02 -3.23 -1.88
C LEU A 469 -18.19 -2.25 -1.79
N ILE A 470 -18.57 -1.84 -0.59
CA ILE A 470 -19.64 -0.84 -0.40
C ILE A 470 -19.29 0.44 -1.14
N GLN A 471 -18.07 0.95 -0.98
CA GLN A 471 -17.63 2.17 -1.67
C GLN A 471 -17.61 2.01 -3.19
N GLY A 472 -17.18 0.87 -3.71
CA GLY A 472 -17.23 0.58 -5.15
C GLY A 472 -18.67 0.66 -5.69
N ILE A 473 -19.63 0.10 -4.98
CA ILE A 473 -21.06 0.17 -5.34
C ILE A 473 -21.56 1.63 -5.30
N VAL A 474 -21.23 2.36 -4.25
CA VAL A 474 -21.65 3.77 -4.11
C VAL A 474 -21.08 4.63 -5.24
N ILE A 475 -19.80 4.46 -5.57
CA ILE A 475 -19.16 5.19 -6.68
C ILE A 475 -19.80 4.81 -8.03
N ALA A 476 -20.09 3.53 -8.26
CA ALA A 476 -20.74 3.09 -9.49
C ALA A 476 -22.15 3.70 -9.64
N VAL A 477 -22.94 3.71 -8.57
CA VAL A 477 -24.29 4.33 -8.58
C VAL A 477 -24.19 5.85 -8.75
N ALA A 478 -23.21 6.50 -8.13
CA ALA A 478 -22.96 7.94 -8.31
C ALA A 478 -22.54 8.27 -9.75
N ALA A 479 -21.71 7.43 -10.39
CA ALA A 479 -21.33 7.60 -11.79
C ALA A 479 -22.53 7.41 -12.73
N LEU A 480 -23.41 6.44 -12.48
CA LEU A 480 -24.68 6.30 -13.19
C LEU A 480 -25.57 7.54 -13.00
N GLY A 481 -25.63 8.06 -11.78
CA GLY A 481 -26.33 9.31 -11.48
C GLY A 481 -25.76 10.50 -12.25
N ALA A 482 -24.43 10.61 -12.34
CA ALA A 482 -23.75 11.62 -13.13
C ALA A 482 -24.11 11.53 -14.63
N TYR A 483 -24.11 10.29 -15.16
CA TYR A 483 -24.51 10.05 -16.55
C TYR A 483 -25.96 10.51 -16.81
N LEU A 484 -26.90 10.10 -15.95
CA LEU A 484 -28.31 10.54 -16.06
C LEU A 484 -28.44 12.06 -15.90
N GLY A 485 -27.71 12.67 -14.97
CA GLY A 485 -27.70 14.12 -14.76
C GLY A 485 -27.18 14.90 -15.97
N SER A 486 -26.21 14.35 -16.67
CA SER A 486 -25.65 14.97 -17.88
C SER A 486 -26.67 15.08 -19.01
N LEU A 487 -27.64 14.15 -19.07
CA LEU A 487 -28.70 14.16 -20.09
C LEU A 487 -29.72 15.30 -19.89
N PHE A 488 -29.89 15.78 -18.66
CA PHE A 488 -30.89 16.81 -18.33
C PHE A 488 -30.30 18.19 -18.10
N GLY A 489 -29.09 18.28 -17.57
CA GLY A 489 -28.49 19.56 -17.13
C GLY A 489 -27.03 19.75 -17.56
N GLY A 490 -26.56 18.96 -18.52
CA GLY A 490 -25.15 19.03 -18.95
C GLY A 490 -24.18 18.69 -17.82
N ILE A 491 -23.04 19.36 -17.76
CA ILE A 491 -21.98 19.10 -16.78
C ILE A 491 -22.45 19.41 -15.37
N ASP A 492 -23.12 20.54 -15.13
CA ASP A 492 -23.60 20.94 -13.81
C ASP A 492 -24.69 20.00 -13.29
N GLY A 493 -25.58 19.51 -14.19
CA GLY A 493 -26.56 18.49 -13.86
C GLY A 493 -25.93 17.15 -13.46
N ALA A 494 -24.85 16.75 -14.14
CA ALA A 494 -24.06 15.57 -13.80
C ALA A 494 -23.52 15.65 -12.37
N TYR A 495 -22.86 16.76 -12.02
CA TYR A 495 -22.32 16.98 -10.68
C TYR A 495 -23.40 17.02 -9.61
N LEU A 496 -24.49 17.75 -9.88
CA LEU A 496 -25.59 17.87 -8.92
C LEU A 496 -26.16 16.50 -8.54
N ILE A 497 -26.51 15.66 -9.53
CA ILE A 497 -27.10 14.35 -9.27
C ILE A 497 -26.06 13.43 -8.61
N MET A 498 -24.81 13.47 -9.04
CA MET A 498 -23.72 12.70 -8.44
C MET A 498 -23.57 13.02 -6.94
N ASP A 499 -23.52 14.30 -6.59
CA ASP A 499 -23.36 14.75 -5.20
C ASP A 499 -24.60 14.43 -4.35
N LEU A 500 -25.80 14.55 -4.91
CA LEU A 500 -27.05 14.17 -4.23
C LEU A 500 -27.10 12.67 -3.93
N VAL A 501 -26.71 11.82 -4.87
CA VAL A 501 -26.63 10.37 -4.67
C VAL A 501 -25.63 10.04 -3.57
N LEU A 502 -24.45 10.62 -3.60
CA LEU A 502 -23.42 10.42 -2.57
C LEU A 502 -23.90 10.91 -1.20
N ALA A 503 -24.54 12.06 -1.14
CA ALA A 503 -25.11 12.61 0.11
C ALA A 503 -26.21 11.70 0.67
N ALA A 504 -27.08 11.17 -0.18
CA ALA A 504 -28.13 10.23 0.24
C ALA A 504 -27.54 8.95 0.85
N PHE A 505 -26.55 8.32 0.19
CA PHE A 505 -25.86 7.15 0.78
C PHE A 505 -25.13 7.49 2.09
N THR A 506 -24.51 8.66 2.17
CA THR A 506 -23.80 9.11 3.38
C THR A 506 -24.78 9.29 4.54
N LEU A 507 -25.96 9.88 4.31
CA LEU A 507 -27.02 10.02 5.29
C LEU A 507 -27.56 8.66 5.74
N VAL A 508 -27.81 7.74 4.80
CA VAL A 508 -28.24 6.38 5.12
C VAL A 508 -27.23 5.67 6.02
N PHE A 509 -25.95 5.72 5.68
CA PHE A 509 -24.90 5.09 6.49
C PHE A 509 -24.77 5.76 7.87
N MET A 510 -24.91 7.07 7.96
CA MET A 510 -24.90 7.80 9.23
C MET A 510 -26.09 7.39 10.11
N ILE A 511 -27.28 7.26 9.53
CA ILE A 511 -28.49 6.80 10.25
C ILE A 511 -28.29 5.36 10.74
N VAL A 512 -27.85 4.46 9.87
CA VAL A 512 -27.60 3.05 10.24
C VAL A 512 -26.56 2.95 11.36
N ALA A 513 -25.47 3.71 11.27
CA ALA A 513 -24.44 3.76 12.30
C ALA A 513 -24.97 4.32 13.62
N THR A 514 -25.85 5.32 13.57
CA THR A 514 -26.47 5.92 14.77
C THR A 514 -27.44 4.97 15.46
N LEU A 515 -28.31 4.31 14.68
CA LEU A 515 -29.31 3.38 15.21
C LEU A 515 -28.69 2.12 15.84
N ASN A 516 -27.53 1.72 15.35
CA ASN A 516 -26.81 0.53 15.84
C ASN A 516 -25.52 0.89 16.59
N PHE A 517 -25.44 2.09 17.15
CA PHE A 517 -24.23 2.62 17.77
C PHE A 517 -23.70 1.69 18.89
N ASP A 518 -24.59 1.20 19.74
CA ASP A 518 -24.22 0.37 20.90
C ASP A 518 -23.67 -1.02 20.48
N ARG A 519 -23.98 -1.50 19.26
CA ARG A 519 -23.39 -2.74 18.74
C ARG A 519 -21.92 -2.62 18.39
N MET A 520 -21.41 -1.40 18.21
CA MET A 520 -19.98 -1.18 17.97
C MET A 520 -19.11 -1.43 19.20
N GLU A 521 -19.69 -1.42 20.42
CA GLU A 521 -18.97 -1.74 21.65
C GLU A 521 -18.52 -3.20 21.68
N THR A 522 -19.35 -4.10 21.16
CA THR A 522 -19.13 -5.56 21.19
C THR A 522 -18.46 -6.11 19.92
N ALA A 523 -18.27 -5.28 18.89
CA ALA A 523 -17.67 -5.64 17.62
C ALA A 523 -16.16 -5.51 17.63
#